data_2c3f27bc401d98ef8c1bc7dabcf5b75f
#
_entry.id   2c3f27bc401d98ef8c1bc7dabcf5b75f
#
_cell.length_a   1.000
_cell.length_b   1.000
_cell.length_c   1.000
_cell.angle_alpha   90.00
_cell.angle_beta   90.00
_cell.angle_gamma   90.00
#
_symmetry.space_group_name_H-M   'P 1'
#
loop_
_entity.id
_entity.type
_entity.pdbx_description
1 polymer ?
#
loop_
_entity_poly.entity_id
_entity_poly.type
_entity_poly.pdbx_seq_one_letter_code
_entity_poly.pdbx_strand_id
1 'polypeptide(L)'
;LLIVLMGPDGSGKSSLAEKIKKVYAEKIFNGCDIEYSRPNILPPLNNIFSLFKRKRTKPKVYDLNTNDKVSSFKGSLQILYYTLDFFIGGIVMKLRLSRGKLIIYDRYFYDYIIQSYWDNLSLKMKYMCLSFVKSPNLNIFLDALPHNIVARKPELKIDVIKDQQTRISNLK
;
A
#
# COMPACT_ATOMS: atom_id res chain seq x y z
N LEU A 1 -15.57 -5.99 7.77
CA LEU A 1 -14.65 -6.80 6.95
C LEU A 1 -13.56 -5.90 6.38
N LEU A 2 -12.29 -6.29 6.49
CA LEU A 2 -11.13 -5.61 5.91
C LEU A 2 -10.59 -6.45 4.74
N ILE A 3 -10.61 -5.88 3.54
CA ILE A 3 -10.08 -6.49 2.30
C ILE A 3 -8.88 -5.67 1.84
N VAL A 4 -7.82 -6.34 1.44
CA VAL A 4 -6.64 -5.72 0.82
C VAL A 4 -6.48 -6.24 -0.60
N LEU A 5 -6.36 -5.31 -1.55
CA LEU A 5 -6.09 -5.59 -2.95
C LEU A 5 -4.61 -5.40 -3.23
N MET A 6 -3.96 -6.44 -3.73
CA MET A 6 -2.55 -6.43 -4.12
C MET A 6 -2.41 -6.68 -5.61
N GLY A 7 -1.36 -6.17 -6.20
CA GLY A 7 -1.05 -6.37 -7.61
C GLY A 7 -0.32 -5.17 -8.21
N PRO A 8 0.29 -5.34 -9.39
CA PRO A 8 0.95 -4.27 -10.12
C PRO A 8 0.02 -3.11 -10.46
N ASP A 9 0.57 -1.94 -10.74
CA ASP A 9 -0.22 -0.83 -11.26
C ASP A 9 -0.79 -1.19 -12.63
N GLY A 10 -2.08 -0.84 -12.84
CA GLY A 10 -2.78 -1.23 -14.06
C GLY A 10 -3.42 -2.63 -14.03
N SER A 11 -3.26 -3.42 -12.94
CA SER A 11 -3.89 -4.75 -12.80
C SER A 11 -5.41 -4.71 -12.57
N GLY A 12 -6.00 -3.52 -12.35
CA GLY A 12 -7.45 -3.36 -12.17
C GLY A 12 -7.93 -3.30 -10.72
N LYS A 13 -7.05 -3.10 -9.74
CA LYS A 13 -7.39 -3.02 -8.30
C LYS A 13 -8.51 -2.04 -8.00
N SER A 14 -8.36 -0.80 -8.43
CA SER A 14 -9.34 0.27 -8.17
C SER A 14 -10.69 -0.03 -8.82
N SER A 15 -10.69 -0.61 -10.04
CA SER A 15 -11.94 -1.05 -10.70
C SER A 15 -12.63 -2.17 -9.93
N LEU A 16 -11.86 -3.11 -9.37
CA LEU A 16 -12.40 -4.18 -8.54
C LEU A 16 -12.96 -3.62 -7.23
N ALA A 17 -12.24 -2.70 -6.57
CA ALA A 17 -12.70 -2.05 -5.33
C ALA A 17 -14.06 -1.36 -5.53
N GLU A 18 -14.19 -0.56 -6.59
CA GLU A 18 -15.44 0.11 -6.94
C GLU A 18 -16.58 -0.89 -7.27
N LYS A 19 -16.27 -1.97 -7.98
CA LYS A 19 -17.25 -3.02 -8.27
C LYS A 19 -17.72 -3.72 -6.99
N ILE A 20 -16.81 -4.06 -6.07
CA ILE A 20 -17.16 -4.66 -4.78
C ILE A 20 -18.05 -3.70 -3.99
N LYS A 21 -17.68 -2.42 -3.92
CA LYS A 21 -18.47 -1.39 -3.25
C LYS A 21 -19.89 -1.31 -3.81
N LYS A 22 -20.02 -1.15 -5.12
CA LYS A 22 -21.32 -0.95 -5.79
C LYS A 22 -22.23 -2.18 -5.74
N VAL A 23 -21.68 -3.39 -5.89
CA VAL A 23 -22.49 -4.61 -6.05
C VAL A 23 -22.82 -5.26 -4.71
N TYR A 24 -21.88 -5.27 -3.75
CA TYR A 24 -22.00 -6.06 -2.53
C TYR A 24 -22.10 -5.21 -1.27
N ALA A 25 -21.35 -4.10 -1.18
CA ALA A 25 -21.21 -3.39 0.06
C ALA A 25 -22.51 -2.74 0.54
N GLU A 26 -23.28 -2.15 -0.36
CA GLU A 26 -24.54 -1.49 -0.03
C GLU A 26 -25.64 -2.46 0.44
N LYS A 27 -25.50 -3.75 0.09
CA LYS A 27 -26.49 -4.78 0.44
C LYS A 27 -26.19 -5.52 1.74
N ILE A 28 -24.92 -5.57 2.16
CA ILE A 28 -24.45 -6.45 3.23
C ILE A 28 -23.87 -5.68 4.40
N PHE A 29 -23.29 -4.50 4.14
CA PHE A 29 -22.55 -3.71 5.12
C PHE A 29 -23.18 -2.34 5.37
N ASN A 30 -22.91 -1.79 6.54
CA ASN A 30 -23.32 -0.42 6.92
C ASN A 30 -22.42 0.66 6.29
N GLY A 31 -22.07 0.48 5.02
CA GLY A 31 -21.21 1.35 4.23
C GLY A 31 -19.87 0.72 3.87
N CYS A 32 -19.21 1.30 2.88
CA CYS A 32 -17.93 0.85 2.37
C CYS A 32 -16.97 2.03 2.20
N ASP A 33 -15.81 1.93 2.83
CA ASP A 33 -14.73 2.90 2.71
C ASP A 33 -13.63 2.27 1.82
N ILE A 34 -13.24 2.97 0.74
CA ILE A 34 -12.08 2.59 -0.09
C ILE A 34 -10.94 3.51 0.32
N GLU A 35 -9.86 2.90 0.79
CA GLU A 35 -8.66 3.59 1.25
C GLU A 35 -7.49 3.27 0.31
N TYR A 36 -6.55 4.19 0.19
CA TYR A 36 -5.41 4.04 -0.69
C TYR A 36 -4.09 4.13 0.07
N SER A 37 -3.24 3.12 -0.09
CA SER A 37 -1.86 3.04 0.41
C SER A 37 -1.75 2.98 1.94
N ARG A 38 -2.00 4.06 2.66
CA ARG A 38 -1.87 4.12 4.12
C ARG A 38 -3.03 4.89 4.77
N PRO A 39 -3.26 4.71 6.09
CA PRO A 39 -4.37 5.37 6.79
C PRO A 39 -4.32 6.90 6.79
N ASN A 40 -3.13 7.50 6.64
CA ASN A 40 -2.92 8.95 6.63
C ASN A 40 -3.43 9.67 7.90
N ILE A 41 -3.36 8.99 9.05
CA ILE A 41 -3.68 9.60 10.35
C ILE A 41 -2.56 10.57 10.74
N LEU A 42 -1.31 10.17 10.50
CA LEU A 42 -0.17 11.03 10.69
C LEU A 42 0.12 11.86 9.44
N PRO A 43 0.59 13.11 9.58
CA PRO A 43 0.90 13.96 8.45
C PRO A 43 1.99 13.35 7.55
N PRO A 44 2.04 13.67 6.24
CA PRO A 44 3.13 13.22 5.39
C PRO A 44 4.48 13.66 5.92
N LEU A 45 5.49 12.76 5.88
CA LEU A 45 6.86 13.07 6.35
C LEU A 45 7.45 14.32 5.70
N ASN A 46 7.12 14.57 4.43
CA ASN A 46 7.56 15.77 3.71
C ASN A 46 7.06 17.06 4.39
N ASN A 47 5.86 17.05 4.97
CA ASN A 47 5.32 18.19 5.70
C ASN A 47 6.07 18.40 7.03
N ILE A 48 6.43 17.33 7.72
CA ILE A 48 7.22 17.39 8.95
C ILE A 48 8.61 17.95 8.65
N PHE A 49 9.28 17.43 7.60
CA PHE A 49 10.60 17.95 7.21
C PHE A 49 10.55 19.37 6.64
N SER A 50 9.42 19.80 6.05
CA SER A 50 9.27 21.18 5.56
C SER A 50 9.12 22.19 6.70
N LEU A 51 8.58 21.78 7.85
CA LEU A 51 8.55 22.61 9.07
C LEU A 51 9.97 22.88 9.62
N PHE A 52 10.89 21.93 9.42
CA PHE A 52 12.28 22.04 9.86
C PHE A 52 13.23 22.59 8.78
N LYS A 53 12.85 22.52 7.49
CA LYS A 53 13.65 23.05 6.38
C LYS A 53 12.90 24.16 5.67
N ARG A 54 13.46 25.39 5.76
CA ARG A 54 12.96 26.61 5.13
C ARG A 54 12.94 26.59 3.57
N LYS A 55 13.21 25.44 2.93
CA LYS A 55 13.16 25.26 1.46
C LYS A 55 12.10 24.24 1.08
N ARG A 56 11.08 24.68 0.32
CA ARG A 56 10.09 23.85 -0.35
C ARG A 56 10.79 22.93 -1.36
N THR A 57 11.02 21.69 -1.03
CA THR A 57 11.32 20.66 -2.01
C THR A 57 9.98 20.12 -2.54
N LYS A 58 9.83 20.14 -3.87
CA LYS A 58 8.67 19.51 -4.53
C LYS A 58 8.56 18.06 -4.08
N PRO A 59 7.33 17.52 -3.82
CA PRO A 59 7.18 16.11 -3.49
C PRO A 59 7.73 15.30 -4.66
N LYS A 60 8.71 14.44 -4.39
CA LYS A 60 9.14 13.44 -5.36
C LYS A 60 7.99 12.45 -5.51
N VAL A 61 7.35 12.48 -6.66
CA VAL A 61 6.48 11.38 -7.10
C VAL A 61 7.39 10.15 -7.22
N TYR A 62 7.02 9.05 -6.55
CA TYR A 62 7.75 7.80 -6.67
C TYR A 62 7.62 7.31 -8.10
N ASP A 63 8.67 7.45 -8.86
CA ASP A 63 8.75 6.85 -10.18
C ASP A 63 9.13 5.38 -10.01
N LEU A 64 8.19 4.48 -10.29
CA LEU A 64 8.38 3.03 -10.22
C LEU A 64 9.49 2.52 -11.16
N ASN A 65 9.91 3.34 -12.12
CA ASN A 65 10.96 3.02 -13.08
C ASN A 65 12.37 3.41 -12.61
N THR A 66 12.52 4.10 -11.48
CA THR A 66 13.83 4.45 -10.94
C THR A 66 14.35 3.32 -10.04
N ASN A 67 15.61 2.93 -10.27
CA ASN A 67 16.34 2.03 -9.37
C ASN A 67 16.80 2.73 -8.05
N ASP A 68 16.19 3.84 -7.70
CA ASP A 68 16.51 4.60 -6.50
C ASP A 68 16.07 3.82 -5.26
N LYS A 69 17.02 3.23 -4.54
CA LYS A 69 16.78 2.59 -3.25
C LYS A 69 16.98 3.59 -2.12
N VAL A 70 16.09 3.56 -1.14
CA VAL A 70 16.24 4.38 0.07
C VAL A 70 17.49 3.94 0.85
N SER A 71 18.24 4.89 1.43
CA SER A 71 19.34 4.53 2.31
C SER A 71 18.80 3.79 3.56
N SER A 72 19.55 2.81 4.07
CA SER A 72 19.10 1.93 5.16
C SER A 72 18.63 2.72 6.39
N PHE A 73 19.38 3.72 6.85
CA PHE A 73 19.01 4.52 8.01
C PHE A 73 17.74 5.36 7.78
N LYS A 74 17.68 6.08 6.65
CA LYS A 74 16.51 6.90 6.31
C LYS A 74 15.27 6.03 6.10
N GLY A 75 15.43 4.90 5.42
CA GLY A 75 14.36 3.95 5.20
C GLY A 75 13.85 3.33 6.50
N SER A 76 14.74 3.00 7.43
CA SER A 76 14.35 2.47 8.75
C SER A 76 13.49 3.45 9.53
N LEU A 77 13.89 4.71 9.59
CA LEU A 77 13.10 5.74 10.27
C LEU A 77 11.74 5.95 9.58
N GLN A 78 11.73 5.91 8.26
CA GLN A 78 10.53 6.11 7.46
C GLN A 78 9.54 4.95 7.61
N ILE A 79 10.00 3.69 7.60
CA ILE A 79 9.11 2.53 7.78
C ILE A 79 8.56 2.47 9.21
N LEU A 80 9.35 2.84 10.23
CA LEU A 80 8.86 2.94 11.61
C LEU A 80 7.76 4.00 11.75
N TYR A 81 7.94 5.16 11.13
CA TYR A 81 6.91 6.19 11.09
C TYR A 81 5.62 5.72 10.42
N TYR A 82 5.72 5.01 9.29
CA TYR A 82 4.55 4.45 8.62
C TYR A 82 3.91 3.32 9.42
N THR A 83 4.72 2.52 10.13
CA THR A 83 4.20 1.51 11.06
C THR A 83 3.35 2.14 12.15
N LEU A 84 3.81 3.26 12.72
CA LEU A 84 3.03 4.01 13.72
C LEU A 84 1.72 4.54 13.13
N ASP A 85 1.74 5.08 11.89
CA ASP A 85 0.53 5.52 11.19
C ASP A 85 -0.47 4.37 10.99
N PHE A 86 0.01 3.19 10.58
CA PHE A 86 -0.81 1.99 10.44
C PHE A 86 -1.31 1.44 11.78
N PHE A 87 -0.51 1.53 12.83
CA PHE A 87 -0.91 1.09 14.17
C PHE A 87 -2.07 1.95 14.70
N ILE A 88 -1.93 3.27 14.65
CA ILE A 88 -2.99 4.21 15.05
C ILE A 88 -4.21 4.07 14.13
N GLY A 89 -3.98 4.00 12.82
CA GLY A 89 -5.03 3.74 11.83
C GLY A 89 -5.76 2.42 12.06
N GLY A 90 -5.05 1.40 12.54
CA GLY A 90 -5.62 0.10 12.92
C GLY A 90 -6.67 0.21 14.03
N ILE A 91 -6.49 1.12 14.98
CA ILE A 91 -7.48 1.39 16.04
C ILE A 91 -8.75 2.01 15.42
N VAL A 92 -8.56 3.00 14.55
CA VAL A 92 -9.68 3.64 13.82
C VAL A 92 -10.41 2.63 12.94
N MET A 93 -9.65 1.77 12.23
CA MET A 93 -10.23 0.68 11.43
C MET A 93 -11.06 -0.28 12.28
N LYS A 94 -10.58 -0.69 13.48
CA LYS A 94 -11.35 -1.56 14.38
C LYS A 94 -12.71 -0.94 14.73
N LEU A 95 -12.75 0.37 15.02
CA LEU A 95 -14.00 1.08 15.32
C LEU A 95 -14.95 1.15 14.11
N ARG A 96 -14.43 1.31 12.90
CA ARG A 96 -15.26 1.28 11.68
C ARG A 96 -15.79 -0.14 11.40
N LEU A 97 -14.95 -1.14 11.56
CA LEU A 97 -15.31 -2.56 11.38
C LEU A 97 -16.38 -3.02 12.39
N SER A 98 -16.27 -2.61 13.66
CA SER A 98 -17.29 -2.95 14.70
C SER A 98 -18.66 -2.31 14.41
N ARG A 99 -18.71 -1.25 13.63
CA ARG A 99 -19.95 -0.63 13.15
C ARG A 99 -20.53 -1.31 11.89
N GLY A 100 -20.01 -2.45 11.50
CA GLY A 100 -20.48 -3.22 10.34
C GLY A 100 -20.00 -2.69 9.00
N LYS A 101 -18.97 -1.83 8.94
CA LYS A 101 -18.43 -1.32 7.68
C LYS A 101 -17.54 -2.33 6.96
N LEU A 102 -17.52 -2.24 5.63
CA LEU A 102 -16.51 -2.83 4.77
C LEU A 102 -15.40 -1.79 4.53
N ILE A 103 -14.14 -2.19 4.70
CA ILE A 103 -12.97 -1.37 4.36
C ILE A 103 -12.18 -2.11 3.29
N ILE A 104 -11.91 -1.45 2.17
CA ILE A 104 -11.12 -1.99 1.07
C ILE A 104 -9.87 -1.12 0.92
N TYR A 105 -8.69 -1.73 1.07
CA TYR A 105 -7.42 -1.07 0.79
C TYR A 105 -6.93 -1.42 -0.61
N ASP A 106 -6.76 -0.41 -1.46
CA ASP A 106 -5.94 -0.50 -2.67
C ASP A 106 -4.50 -0.18 -2.28
N ARG A 107 -3.66 -1.19 -2.17
CA ARG A 107 -2.35 -1.21 -1.53
C ARG A 107 -2.43 -1.14 0.00
N TYR A 108 -1.48 -1.77 0.66
CA TYR A 108 -1.41 -1.83 2.11
C TYR A 108 0.05 -1.85 2.56
N PHE A 109 0.31 -2.16 3.83
CA PHE A 109 1.67 -2.26 4.36
C PHE A 109 2.57 -3.24 3.60
N TYR A 110 1.99 -4.23 2.91
CA TYR A 110 2.74 -5.19 2.08
C TYR A 110 3.57 -4.53 0.98
N ASP A 111 3.20 -3.35 0.49
CA ASP A 111 3.96 -2.58 -0.50
C ASP A 111 5.38 -2.25 -0.02
N TYR A 112 5.58 -2.05 1.29
CA TYR A 112 6.93 -1.83 1.85
C TYR A 112 7.81 -3.09 1.83
N ILE A 113 7.20 -4.26 1.67
CA ILE A 113 7.92 -5.53 1.57
C ILE A 113 8.28 -5.81 0.12
N ILE A 114 7.34 -5.57 -0.81
CA ILE A 114 7.45 -5.98 -2.21
C ILE A 114 8.15 -4.96 -3.11
N GLN A 115 8.09 -3.65 -2.80
CA GLN A 115 8.70 -2.63 -3.66
C GLN A 115 10.22 -2.60 -3.53
N SER A 116 10.93 -2.56 -4.67
CA SER A 116 12.39 -2.51 -4.75
C SER A 116 13.02 -1.28 -4.05
N TYR A 117 12.28 -0.19 -3.95
CA TYR A 117 12.69 1.01 -3.21
C TYR A 117 13.14 0.69 -1.77
N TRP A 118 12.53 -0.32 -1.13
CA TRP A 118 12.79 -0.72 0.26
C TRP A 118 13.80 -1.88 0.39
N ASP A 119 14.46 -2.29 -0.69
CA ASP A 119 15.36 -3.47 -0.68
C ASP A 119 16.57 -3.32 0.26
N ASN A 120 17.00 -2.09 0.56
CA ASN A 120 18.08 -1.85 1.52
C ASN A 120 17.67 -2.06 2.98
N LEU A 121 16.38 -2.29 3.26
CA LEU A 121 15.90 -2.66 4.59
C LEU A 121 15.87 -4.19 4.75
N SER A 122 16.30 -4.66 5.93
CA SER A 122 16.23 -6.08 6.22
C SER A 122 14.79 -6.59 6.24
N LEU A 123 14.57 -7.78 5.68
CA LEU A 123 13.25 -8.44 5.72
C LEU A 123 12.76 -8.63 7.15
N LYS A 124 13.66 -8.97 8.09
CA LYS A 124 13.32 -9.11 9.51
C LYS A 124 12.69 -7.84 10.07
N MET A 125 13.23 -6.66 9.76
CA MET A 125 12.67 -5.38 10.18
C MET A 125 11.29 -5.13 9.56
N LYS A 126 11.13 -5.40 8.26
CA LYS A 126 9.85 -5.23 7.55
C LYS A 126 8.74 -6.10 8.16
N TYR A 127 9.03 -7.39 8.44
CA TYR A 127 8.08 -8.30 9.08
C TYR A 127 7.81 -7.94 10.53
N MET A 128 8.80 -7.48 11.27
CA MET A 128 8.60 -6.93 12.62
C MET A 128 7.64 -5.74 12.60
N CYS A 129 7.81 -4.81 11.66
CA CYS A 129 6.89 -3.69 11.48
C CYS A 129 5.48 -4.17 11.08
N LEU A 130 5.38 -5.15 10.19
CA LEU A 130 4.10 -5.73 9.76
C LEU A 130 3.31 -6.33 10.94
N SER A 131 3.97 -6.89 11.97
CA SER A 131 3.29 -7.47 13.13
C SER A 131 2.49 -6.45 13.96
N PHE A 132 2.81 -5.16 13.85
CA PHE A 132 2.05 -4.07 14.49
C PHE A 132 0.89 -3.56 13.63
N VAL A 133 0.80 -4.01 12.39
CA VAL A 133 -0.24 -3.57 11.46
C VAL A 133 -1.45 -4.48 11.57
N LYS A 134 -2.65 -3.90 11.51
CA LYS A 134 -3.90 -4.67 11.55
C LYS A 134 -3.94 -5.67 10.39
N SER A 135 -4.00 -6.95 10.70
CA SER A 135 -4.12 -7.99 9.67
C SER A 135 -5.47 -7.89 8.94
N PRO A 136 -5.49 -7.96 7.60
CA PRO A 136 -6.73 -8.01 6.84
C PRO A 136 -7.45 -9.35 7.03
N ASN A 137 -8.76 -9.34 6.79
CA ASN A 137 -9.56 -10.56 6.76
C ASN A 137 -9.40 -11.31 5.43
N LEU A 138 -9.15 -10.57 4.35
CA LEU A 138 -8.98 -11.13 3.02
C LEU A 138 -7.93 -10.35 2.24
N ASN A 139 -6.97 -11.05 1.67
CA ASN A 139 -6.02 -10.53 0.69
C ASN A 139 -6.40 -11.05 -0.70
N ILE A 140 -6.55 -10.15 -1.66
CA ILE A 140 -6.84 -10.48 -3.06
C ILE A 140 -5.67 -10.03 -3.91
N PHE A 141 -5.00 -10.98 -4.54
CA PHE A 141 -3.96 -10.70 -5.52
C PHE A 141 -4.53 -10.67 -6.93
N LEU A 142 -4.38 -9.53 -7.61
CA LEU A 142 -4.77 -9.37 -9.01
C LEU A 142 -3.55 -9.66 -9.88
N ASP A 143 -3.52 -10.88 -10.40
CA ASP A 143 -2.47 -11.38 -11.29
C ASP A 143 -2.91 -11.17 -12.75
N ALA A 144 -2.62 -10.01 -13.30
CA ALA A 144 -2.91 -9.70 -14.70
C ALA A 144 -1.67 -9.95 -15.56
N LEU A 145 -1.88 -10.44 -16.79
CA LEU A 145 -0.79 -10.67 -17.75
C LEU A 145 0.00 -9.38 -17.99
N PRO A 146 1.36 -9.41 -17.90
CA PRO A 146 2.19 -8.22 -18.04
C PRO A 146 1.92 -7.42 -19.32
N HIS A 147 1.66 -8.08 -20.44
CA HIS A 147 1.31 -7.41 -21.70
C HIS A 147 0.02 -6.57 -21.61
N ASN A 148 -0.99 -7.08 -20.88
CA ASN A 148 -2.25 -6.36 -20.68
C ASN A 148 -2.05 -5.14 -19.77
N ILE A 149 -1.12 -5.23 -18.82
CA ILE A 149 -0.76 -4.11 -17.94
C ILE A 149 -0.04 -3.03 -18.75
N VAL A 150 0.96 -3.40 -19.55
CA VAL A 150 1.70 -2.45 -20.40
C VAL A 150 0.79 -1.80 -21.43
N ALA A 151 -0.17 -2.53 -22.01
CA ALA A 151 -1.15 -1.94 -22.93
C ALA A 151 -1.99 -0.81 -22.28
N ARG A 152 -2.22 -0.88 -20.96
CA ARG A 152 -2.97 0.14 -20.18
C ARG A 152 -2.07 1.24 -19.63
N LYS A 153 -0.81 0.89 -19.33
CA LYS A 153 0.20 1.76 -18.73
C LYS A 153 1.55 1.54 -19.41
N PRO A 154 1.76 2.18 -20.59
CA PRO A 154 2.97 1.99 -21.40
C PRO A 154 4.27 2.44 -20.70
N GLU A 155 4.15 3.26 -19.67
CA GLU A 155 5.28 3.72 -18.85
C GLU A 155 5.90 2.60 -17.99
N LEU A 156 5.22 1.47 -17.79
CA LEU A 156 5.71 0.37 -16.97
C LEU A 156 6.49 -0.65 -17.82
N LYS A 157 7.64 -1.08 -17.30
CA LYS A 157 8.46 -2.12 -17.92
C LYS A 157 7.97 -3.52 -17.51
N ILE A 158 7.95 -4.45 -18.46
CA ILE A 158 7.50 -5.84 -18.24
C ILE A 158 8.27 -6.51 -17.10
N ASP A 159 9.61 -6.29 -17.03
CA ASP A 159 10.46 -6.91 -16.01
C ASP A 159 10.12 -6.42 -14.60
N VAL A 160 9.77 -5.13 -14.46
CA VAL A 160 9.34 -4.55 -13.18
C VAL A 160 8.01 -5.17 -12.74
N ILE A 161 7.08 -5.38 -13.67
CA ILE A 161 5.79 -6.01 -13.40
C ILE A 161 6.00 -7.46 -12.94
N LYS A 162 6.82 -8.24 -13.65
CA LYS A 162 7.12 -9.63 -13.29
C LYS A 162 7.81 -9.74 -11.93
N ASP A 163 8.77 -8.86 -11.63
CA ASP A 163 9.42 -8.81 -10.32
C ASP A 163 8.41 -8.56 -9.20
N GLN A 164 7.53 -7.58 -9.37
CA GLN A 164 6.47 -7.30 -8.39
C GLN A 164 5.51 -8.49 -8.21
N GLN A 165 5.08 -9.15 -9.29
CA GLN A 165 4.22 -10.33 -9.23
C GLN A 165 4.90 -11.47 -8.46
N THR A 166 6.17 -11.72 -8.76
CA THR A 166 6.96 -12.75 -8.05
C THR A 166 7.11 -12.42 -6.57
N ARG A 167 7.39 -11.17 -6.20
CA ARG A 167 7.48 -10.74 -4.80
C ARG A 167 6.15 -10.87 -4.06
N ILE A 168 5.02 -10.56 -4.71
CA ILE A 168 3.69 -10.73 -4.11
C ILE A 168 3.37 -12.21 -3.89
N SER A 169 3.64 -13.06 -4.88
CA SER A 169 3.37 -14.51 -4.77
C SER A 169 4.22 -15.20 -3.67
N ASN A 170 5.36 -14.61 -3.32
CA ASN A 170 6.24 -15.08 -2.25
C ASN A 170 5.87 -14.54 -0.85
N LEU A 171 4.86 -13.65 -0.74
CA LEU A 171 4.30 -13.25 0.55
C LEU A 171 3.49 -14.42 1.13
N LYS A 172 4.05 -15.08 2.13
CA LYS A 172 3.39 -16.18 2.86
C LYS A 172 2.90 -15.70 4.22
#